data_49ec90b348bbf7131fdc6d2422692836
#
_entry.id   49ec90b348bbf7131fdc6d2422692836
#
_cell.length_a   1.000
_cell.length_b   1.000
_cell.length_c   1.000
_cell.angle_alpha   90.00
_cell.angle_beta   90.00
_cell.angle_gamma   90.00
#
_symmetry.space_group_name_H-M   'P 1'
#
loop_
_entity.id
_entity.type
_entity.pdbx_description
1 polymer ?
#
loop_
_entity_poly.entity_id
_entity_poly.type
_entity_poly.pdbx_seq_one_letter_code
_entity_poly.pdbx_strand_id
1 'polypeptide(L)'
;MSFATKATAPATTAAEDLLDFIAESPTMFHSAAAIRARLDAAGFTYLSEGAAWEVRPGGAYYTQRNGSSVVAWRVGERVVAPAFASDAAKAADAAAGSASDSAPYHFQLTASHSDSPCFKVKTNGELEGPAGYVRLDTEAYGGMMDYTWFDRPLSLAGRVLVREGARIESRLVALNRDVALIPSLAIHMDGGVNKGFAPNRACDLFPLLSAGDLANGSLDMIVADALEIDPAQIVSRDLFLVNRERGRVWGVTGEFISSPRLDDLMCAYTSLVAFMNGGNEHTVSVYACFDNEEVGSETKQGAASTLLADTLSRVNAALGFGPEEYVRALSASMLVSCDNAHAQHPAHPELADSLHAPQMNGGIVVKEAANQHYCTDAFSRAAFTAVLDDAEIPHQAFANRSDKAGGSTLGNISNMQVSVHGVDVGCAQLSMHSCMETAGARDVDLAIEALAAFYDTNVRIDGADSIELG
;
A
#
# COMPACT_ATOMS: atom_id res chain seq x y z
N MET A 1 25.38 -0.13 -38.02
CA MET A 1 24.34 -1.00 -37.47
C MET A 1 23.24 -0.09 -36.98
N SER A 2 22.09 -0.07 -37.63
CA SER A 2 20.92 0.69 -37.20
C SER A 2 20.31 -0.06 -36.00
N PHE A 3 20.28 0.58 -34.85
CA PHE A 3 19.44 0.08 -33.76
C PHE A 3 17.99 0.24 -34.23
N ALA A 4 17.36 -0.86 -34.61
CA ALA A 4 15.91 -0.89 -34.75
C ALA A 4 15.31 -0.78 -33.36
N THR A 5 15.09 0.46 -32.90
CA THR A 5 14.24 0.72 -31.76
C THR A 5 12.83 0.29 -32.16
N LYS A 6 12.28 -0.77 -31.53
CA LYS A 6 10.84 -0.89 -31.48
C LYS A 6 10.35 0.47 -30.94
N ALA A 7 9.53 1.16 -31.71
CA ALA A 7 8.94 2.41 -31.29
C ALA A 7 8.21 2.12 -29.97
N THR A 8 8.78 2.61 -28.87
CA THR A 8 8.17 2.52 -27.55
C THR A 8 7.14 3.62 -27.46
N ALA A 9 5.96 3.25 -26.99
CA ALA A 9 4.99 4.22 -26.54
C ALA A 9 5.68 5.19 -25.53
N PRO A 10 5.36 6.49 -25.56
CA PRO A 10 5.83 7.40 -24.53
C PRO A 10 5.47 6.86 -23.15
N ALA A 11 6.24 7.25 -22.12
CA ALA A 11 5.90 6.95 -20.74
C ALA A 11 4.41 7.24 -20.52
N THR A 12 3.71 6.26 -19.95
CA THR A 12 2.26 6.34 -19.82
C THR A 12 1.90 7.42 -18.81
N THR A 13 0.76 8.06 -18.97
CA THR A 13 0.24 9.02 -17.99
C THR A 13 0.13 8.40 -16.60
N ALA A 14 -0.21 7.11 -16.50
CA ALA A 14 -0.35 6.41 -15.23
C ALA A 14 1.00 6.30 -14.45
N ALA A 15 2.13 6.11 -15.14
CA ALA A 15 3.44 6.10 -14.46
C ALA A 15 3.80 7.48 -13.88
N GLU A 16 3.54 8.58 -14.60
CA GLU A 16 3.77 9.94 -14.08
C GLU A 16 2.79 10.28 -12.95
N ASP A 17 1.53 9.90 -13.05
CA ASP A 17 0.52 10.09 -12.01
C ASP A 17 0.85 9.30 -10.72
N LEU A 18 1.41 8.08 -10.86
CA LEU A 18 1.98 7.32 -9.74
C LEU A 18 3.11 8.08 -9.07
N LEU A 19 4.04 8.65 -9.86
CA LEU A 19 5.18 9.40 -9.32
C LEU A 19 4.73 10.68 -8.61
N ASP A 20 3.67 11.32 -9.06
CA ASP A 20 3.04 12.44 -8.36
C ASP A 20 2.37 11.98 -7.06
N PHE A 21 1.63 10.86 -7.06
CA PHE A 21 1.06 10.28 -5.86
C PHE A 21 2.13 9.94 -4.81
N ILE A 22 3.27 9.36 -5.23
CA ILE A 22 4.39 9.06 -4.33
C ILE A 22 5.01 10.36 -3.78
N ALA A 23 5.14 11.42 -4.60
CA ALA A 23 5.65 12.71 -4.16
C ALA A 23 4.74 13.38 -3.10
N GLU A 24 3.43 13.22 -3.22
CA GLU A 24 2.43 13.66 -2.24
C GLU A 24 2.39 12.81 -0.97
N SER A 25 3.02 11.62 -0.98
CA SER A 25 2.93 10.58 0.04
C SER A 25 4.27 10.32 0.75
N PRO A 26 4.90 11.33 1.38
CA PRO A 26 6.20 11.14 2.05
C PRO A 26 6.14 10.21 3.27
N THR A 27 4.98 9.99 3.89
CA THR A 27 4.76 9.06 4.99
C THR A 27 3.36 8.43 4.89
N MET A 28 3.10 7.35 5.64
CA MET A 28 1.80 6.69 5.73
C MET A 28 0.62 7.65 6.00
N PHE A 29 0.84 8.69 6.78
CA PHE A 29 -0.19 9.71 7.06
C PHE A 29 -0.52 10.56 5.83
N HIS A 30 0.50 10.91 5.05
CA HIS A 30 0.31 11.64 3.80
C HIS A 30 -0.28 10.75 2.72
N SER A 31 0.11 9.47 2.66
CA SER A 31 -0.48 8.47 1.75
C SER A 31 -1.98 8.35 1.99
N ALA A 32 -2.40 8.19 3.26
CA ALA A 32 -3.82 8.16 3.61
C ALA A 32 -4.54 9.47 3.25
N ALA A 33 -3.90 10.62 3.44
CA ALA A 33 -4.47 11.91 3.05
C ALA A 33 -4.61 12.06 1.53
N ALA A 34 -3.60 11.61 0.75
CA ALA A 34 -3.63 11.62 -0.72
C ALA A 34 -4.68 10.66 -1.29
N ILE A 35 -4.86 9.47 -0.69
CA ILE A 35 -5.94 8.53 -1.03
C ILE A 35 -7.31 9.19 -0.77
N ARG A 36 -7.52 9.76 0.41
CA ARG A 36 -8.77 10.43 0.76
C ARG A 36 -9.11 11.57 -0.18
N ALA A 37 -8.12 12.41 -0.52
CA ALA A 37 -8.33 13.52 -1.46
C ALA A 37 -8.82 13.03 -2.82
N ARG A 38 -8.30 11.89 -3.31
CA ARG A 38 -8.76 11.27 -4.57
C ARG A 38 -10.15 10.68 -4.45
N LEU A 39 -10.46 10.03 -3.32
CA LEU A 39 -11.81 9.52 -3.06
C LEU A 39 -12.84 10.65 -2.93
N ASP A 40 -12.51 11.74 -2.22
CA ASP A 40 -13.37 12.93 -2.11
C ASP A 40 -13.62 13.56 -3.49
N ALA A 41 -12.58 13.69 -4.31
CA ALA A 41 -12.68 14.21 -5.68
C ALA A 41 -13.53 13.32 -6.59
N ALA A 42 -13.53 12.00 -6.35
CA ALA A 42 -14.37 11.01 -7.05
C ALA A 42 -15.80 10.90 -6.48
N GLY A 43 -16.14 11.71 -5.46
CA GLY A 43 -17.50 11.78 -4.89
C GLY A 43 -17.83 10.72 -3.85
N PHE A 44 -16.83 10.06 -3.27
CA PHE A 44 -17.02 9.14 -2.15
C PHE A 44 -17.39 9.90 -0.88
N THR A 45 -18.26 9.31 -0.07
CA THR A 45 -18.71 9.90 1.19
C THR A 45 -17.87 9.36 2.36
N TYR A 46 -17.23 10.25 3.13
CA TYR A 46 -16.54 9.88 4.35
C TYR A 46 -17.52 9.47 5.44
N LEU A 47 -17.33 8.29 6.04
CA LEU A 47 -18.08 7.79 7.18
C LEU A 47 -17.15 7.59 8.37
N SER A 48 -17.29 8.44 9.39
CA SER A 48 -16.49 8.32 10.62
C SER A 48 -16.78 7.02 11.35
N GLU A 49 -15.75 6.36 11.88
CA GLU A 49 -15.91 5.14 12.69
C GLU A 49 -16.82 5.35 13.92
N GLY A 50 -16.84 6.54 14.50
CA GLY A 50 -17.65 6.86 15.67
C GLY A 50 -19.11 7.25 15.35
N ALA A 51 -19.49 7.37 14.08
CA ALA A 51 -20.84 7.75 13.66
C ALA A 51 -21.70 6.53 13.29
N ALA A 52 -23.01 6.70 13.25
CA ALA A 52 -23.90 5.75 12.58
C ALA A 52 -23.69 5.87 11.05
N TRP A 53 -23.74 4.75 10.34
CA TRP A 53 -23.56 4.72 8.90
C TRP A 53 -24.88 4.54 8.17
N GLU A 54 -25.06 5.33 7.13
CA GLU A 54 -26.11 5.16 6.14
C GLU A 54 -25.48 4.75 4.82
N VAL A 55 -25.69 3.50 4.42
CA VAL A 55 -25.16 2.89 3.20
C VAL A 55 -26.33 2.44 2.33
N ARG A 56 -26.23 2.66 1.03
CA ARG A 56 -27.29 2.29 0.08
C ARG A 56 -26.69 1.68 -1.19
N PRO A 57 -27.45 0.85 -1.94
CA PRO A 57 -27.07 0.39 -3.26
C PRO A 57 -26.68 1.55 -4.18
N GLY A 58 -25.67 1.37 -5.03
CA GLY A 58 -25.10 2.40 -5.89
C GLY A 58 -24.23 3.45 -5.18
N GLY A 59 -24.15 3.44 -3.85
CA GLY A 59 -23.36 4.40 -3.08
C GLY A 59 -21.88 4.06 -3.00
N ALA A 60 -21.06 5.11 -2.79
CA ALA A 60 -19.59 5.02 -2.65
C ALA A 60 -19.15 5.73 -1.37
N TYR A 61 -18.37 5.04 -0.56
CA TYR A 61 -18.04 5.47 0.80
C TYR A 61 -16.61 5.12 1.16
N TYR A 62 -16.07 5.77 2.20
CA TYR A 62 -14.82 5.37 2.83
C TYR A 62 -14.80 5.71 4.31
N THR A 63 -13.94 5.02 5.05
CA THR A 63 -13.57 5.31 6.43
C THR A 63 -12.06 5.29 6.59
N GLN A 64 -11.56 5.75 7.73
CA GLN A 64 -10.15 5.73 8.05
C GLN A 64 -9.92 5.42 9.53
N ARG A 65 -8.76 4.82 9.83
CA ARG A 65 -8.29 4.63 11.21
C ARG A 65 -6.89 5.21 11.37
N ASN A 66 -6.64 5.87 12.49
CA ASN A 66 -5.35 6.49 12.84
C ASN A 66 -4.87 7.60 11.88
N GLY A 67 -5.61 7.96 10.84
CA GLY A 67 -5.16 8.87 9.78
C GLY A 67 -4.06 8.29 8.90
N SER A 68 -3.84 6.95 8.93
CA SER A 68 -2.82 6.25 8.16
C SER A 68 -3.33 5.02 7.41
N SER A 69 -4.52 4.50 7.76
CA SER A 69 -5.19 3.41 7.04
C SER A 69 -6.55 3.86 6.54
N VAL A 70 -6.91 3.43 5.33
CA VAL A 70 -8.16 3.78 4.65
C VAL A 70 -8.83 2.51 4.14
N VAL A 71 -10.15 2.40 4.36
CA VAL A 71 -10.98 1.39 3.71
C VAL A 71 -12.10 2.12 2.96
N ALA A 72 -12.19 1.89 1.65
CA ALA A 72 -13.23 2.46 0.79
C ALA A 72 -14.06 1.33 0.17
N TRP A 73 -15.33 1.60 -0.10
CA TRP A 73 -16.21 0.62 -0.74
C TRP A 73 -17.23 1.28 -1.65
N ARG A 74 -17.65 0.52 -2.65
CA ARG A 74 -18.73 0.85 -3.56
C ARG A 74 -19.73 -0.29 -3.54
N VAL A 75 -21.01 0.03 -3.39
CA VAL A 75 -22.09 -0.95 -3.34
C VAL A 75 -22.71 -1.09 -4.71
N GLY A 76 -22.73 -2.29 -5.26
CA GLY A 76 -23.43 -2.58 -6.51
C GLY A 76 -24.93 -2.29 -6.42
N GLU A 77 -25.55 -1.88 -7.53
CA GLU A 77 -26.96 -1.47 -7.54
C GLU A 77 -27.93 -2.62 -7.21
N ARG A 78 -27.51 -3.86 -7.45
CA ARG A 78 -28.30 -5.07 -7.15
C ARG A 78 -28.09 -5.62 -5.74
N VAL A 79 -27.20 -5.04 -4.97
CA VAL A 79 -26.97 -5.44 -3.56
C VAL A 79 -28.08 -4.84 -2.69
N VAL A 80 -29.23 -5.50 -2.67
CA VAL A 80 -30.44 -5.04 -1.97
C VAL A 80 -30.94 -6.11 -1.02
N ALA A 81 -31.06 -5.77 0.28
CA ALA A 81 -31.61 -6.71 1.25
C ALA A 81 -33.08 -7.04 0.93
N PRO A 82 -33.53 -8.29 1.17
CA PRO A 82 -34.89 -8.74 0.85
C PRO A 82 -36.02 -7.87 1.44
N ALA A 83 -35.76 -7.26 2.60
CA ALA A 83 -36.70 -6.34 3.24
C ALA A 83 -36.97 -5.07 2.42
N PHE A 84 -36.03 -4.67 1.59
CA PHE A 84 -36.10 -3.44 0.76
C PHE A 84 -36.28 -3.74 -0.72
N ALA A 85 -36.25 -5.02 -1.14
CA ALA A 85 -36.45 -5.42 -2.52
C ALA A 85 -37.90 -5.10 -2.98
N SER A 86 -38.05 -4.56 -4.20
CA SER A 86 -39.35 -4.35 -4.79
C SER A 86 -40.06 -5.68 -5.06
N ASP A 87 -41.41 -5.66 -5.12
CA ASP A 87 -42.18 -6.87 -5.44
C ASP A 87 -41.82 -7.47 -6.83
N ALA A 88 -41.41 -6.64 -7.76
CA ALA A 88 -40.89 -7.10 -9.06
C ALA A 88 -39.53 -7.81 -8.95
N ALA A 89 -38.62 -7.32 -8.11
CA ALA A 89 -37.33 -7.98 -7.84
C ALA A 89 -37.53 -9.31 -7.13
N LYS A 90 -38.41 -9.35 -6.11
CA LYS A 90 -38.78 -10.59 -5.40
C LYS A 90 -39.41 -11.65 -6.35
N ALA A 91 -40.20 -11.21 -7.30
CA ALA A 91 -40.81 -12.10 -8.29
C ALA A 91 -39.79 -12.62 -9.31
N ALA A 92 -38.79 -11.81 -9.68
CA ALA A 92 -37.70 -12.21 -10.58
C ALA A 92 -36.80 -13.25 -9.94
N ASP A 93 -36.40 -13.04 -8.68
CA ASP A 93 -35.62 -14.00 -7.91
C ASP A 93 -36.35 -15.33 -7.70
N ALA A 94 -37.64 -15.29 -7.40
CA ALA A 94 -38.48 -16.49 -7.30
C ALA A 94 -38.62 -17.24 -8.62
N ALA A 95 -38.68 -16.52 -9.76
CA ALA A 95 -38.76 -17.10 -11.09
C ALA A 95 -37.42 -17.69 -11.59
N ALA A 96 -36.31 -17.15 -11.14
CA ALA A 96 -34.96 -17.65 -11.44
C ALA A 96 -34.63 -18.95 -10.69
N GLY A 97 -35.48 -19.41 -9.76
CA GLY A 97 -35.29 -20.61 -8.99
C GLY A 97 -34.06 -20.52 -8.07
N SER A 98 -33.57 -19.31 -7.81
CA SER A 98 -32.46 -19.11 -6.88
C SER A 98 -32.93 -19.42 -5.48
N ALA A 99 -32.70 -20.68 -5.09
CA ALA A 99 -33.00 -21.17 -3.78
C ALA A 99 -32.18 -20.38 -2.75
N SER A 100 -32.70 -20.39 -1.54
CA SER A 100 -32.10 -19.87 -0.30
C SER A 100 -30.64 -20.29 0.00
N ASP A 101 -29.98 -20.98 -0.91
CA ASP A 101 -28.66 -21.60 -0.69
C ASP A 101 -27.47 -20.75 -1.16
N SER A 102 -27.67 -19.74 -2.04
CA SER A 102 -26.60 -18.85 -2.47
C SER A 102 -26.47 -17.59 -1.60
N ALA A 103 -25.27 -17.03 -1.49
CA ALA A 103 -25.03 -15.78 -0.80
C ALA A 103 -25.81 -14.62 -1.49
N PRO A 104 -26.42 -13.71 -0.73
CA PRO A 104 -27.24 -12.62 -1.30
C PRO A 104 -26.41 -11.58 -2.06
N TYR A 105 -25.12 -11.48 -1.75
CA TYR A 105 -24.09 -10.67 -2.37
C TYR A 105 -22.73 -11.19 -1.89
N HIS A 106 -21.64 -10.61 -2.37
CA HIS A 106 -20.30 -10.89 -1.84
C HIS A 106 -19.40 -9.65 -1.94
N PHE A 107 -18.24 -9.72 -1.32
CA PHE A 107 -17.22 -8.68 -1.39
C PHE A 107 -16.13 -9.07 -2.40
N GLN A 108 -15.71 -8.11 -3.21
CA GLN A 108 -14.48 -8.20 -4.00
C GLN A 108 -13.50 -7.16 -3.46
N LEU A 109 -12.39 -7.64 -2.89
CA LEU A 109 -11.50 -6.80 -2.11
C LEU A 109 -10.13 -6.72 -2.76
N THR A 110 -9.53 -5.51 -2.77
CA THR A 110 -8.08 -5.35 -2.87
C THR A 110 -7.54 -4.81 -1.56
N ALA A 111 -6.31 -5.20 -1.22
CA ALA A 111 -5.61 -4.67 -0.06
C ALA A 111 -4.15 -4.39 -0.41
N SER A 112 -3.60 -3.29 0.13
CA SER A 112 -2.24 -2.79 -0.04
C SER A 112 -1.78 -2.10 1.24
N HIS A 113 -0.53 -1.55 1.27
CA HIS A 113 -0.10 -0.78 2.44
C HIS A 113 0.43 0.62 2.09
N SER A 114 0.45 1.48 3.11
CA SER A 114 0.74 2.91 2.97
C SER A 114 2.12 3.32 3.52
N ASP A 115 2.72 2.46 4.33
CA ASP A 115 4.02 2.65 4.96
C ASP A 115 5.15 2.11 4.06
N SER A 116 6.38 2.47 4.37
CA SER A 116 7.59 2.02 3.69
C SER A 116 8.78 2.11 4.66
N PRO A 117 9.84 1.32 4.50
CA PRO A 117 10.98 1.37 5.39
C PRO A 117 11.64 2.76 5.42
N CYS A 118 11.89 3.26 6.62
CA CYS A 118 12.50 4.58 6.83
C CYS A 118 13.11 4.69 8.23
N PHE A 119 13.57 5.88 8.62
CA PHE A 119 14.03 6.17 9.98
C PHE A 119 13.00 7.02 10.71
N LYS A 120 12.50 6.53 11.86
CA LYS A 120 11.65 7.27 12.76
C LYS A 120 12.48 8.09 13.73
N VAL A 121 12.16 9.36 13.90
CA VAL A 121 12.76 10.21 14.94
C VAL A 121 12.14 9.85 16.28
N LYS A 122 12.98 9.57 17.26
CA LYS A 122 12.55 9.21 18.62
C LYS A 122 11.95 10.42 19.37
N THR A 123 11.32 10.16 20.51
CA THR A 123 10.67 11.20 21.34
C THR A 123 11.65 12.29 21.75
N ASN A 124 12.83 11.95 22.27
CA ASN A 124 13.94 12.86 22.47
C ASN A 124 14.81 12.87 21.22
N GLY A 125 14.36 13.59 20.19
CA GLY A 125 14.80 13.43 18.81
C GLY A 125 16.14 14.09 18.47
N GLU A 126 16.83 14.72 19.42
CA GLU A 126 18.09 15.43 19.16
C GLU A 126 19.22 14.92 20.05
N LEU A 127 20.40 14.83 19.48
CA LEU A 127 21.64 14.43 20.14
C LEU A 127 22.71 15.51 19.91
N GLU A 128 23.35 15.94 20.99
CA GLU A 128 24.56 16.75 20.89
C GLU A 128 25.70 15.92 20.30
N GLY A 129 26.34 16.45 19.28
CA GLY A 129 27.49 15.85 18.63
C GLY A 129 28.81 16.53 19.03
N PRO A 130 29.93 16.01 18.55
CA PRO A 130 31.24 16.68 18.73
C PRO A 130 31.24 18.05 18.04
N ALA A 131 32.01 19.00 18.55
CA ALA A 131 32.20 20.32 17.96
C ALA A 131 30.92 21.14 17.77
N GLY A 132 29.90 20.93 18.60
CA GLY A 132 28.62 21.63 18.52
C GLY A 132 27.68 21.13 17.44
N TYR A 133 27.95 20.01 16.82
CA TYR A 133 27.02 19.39 15.88
C TYR A 133 25.73 18.99 16.60
N VAL A 134 24.58 19.11 15.89
CA VAL A 134 23.31 18.56 16.31
C VAL A 134 22.95 17.41 15.36
N ARG A 135 22.59 16.28 15.92
CA ARG A 135 22.18 15.07 15.19
C ARG A 135 20.78 14.67 15.60
N LEU A 136 20.12 13.91 14.75
CA LEU A 136 18.82 13.32 15.10
C LEU A 136 19.00 11.93 15.70
N ASP A 137 18.29 11.65 16.81
CA ASP A 137 18.17 10.32 17.37
C ASP A 137 17.04 9.59 16.66
N THR A 138 17.40 8.58 15.87
CA THR A 138 16.47 7.84 15.04
C THR A 138 16.56 6.34 15.32
N GLU A 139 15.49 5.64 14.95
CA GLU A 139 15.49 4.18 14.86
C GLU A 139 14.92 3.72 13.53
N ALA A 140 15.35 2.56 13.06
CA ALA A 140 14.85 1.97 11.83
C ALA A 140 13.38 1.55 12.00
N TYR A 141 12.56 1.94 11.04
CA TYR A 141 11.19 1.50 10.86
C TYR A 141 11.17 0.54 9.67
N GLY A 142 10.92 -0.74 9.93
CA GLY A 142 10.94 -1.80 8.93
C GLY A 142 12.33 -2.33 8.57
N GLY A 143 12.35 -3.23 7.61
CA GLY A 143 13.54 -3.93 7.12
C GLY A 143 14.17 -3.23 5.91
N MET A 144 15.11 -2.30 6.11
CA MET A 144 15.68 -1.51 5.03
C MET A 144 17.12 -1.90 4.68
N MET A 145 17.55 -1.51 3.48
CA MET A 145 18.96 -1.54 3.08
C MET A 145 19.67 -0.28 3.58
N ASP A 146 20.25 -0.33 4.79
CA ASP A 146 20.80 0.83 5.50
C ASP A 146 21.80 1.64 4.66
N TYR A 147 22.68 0.97 3.88
CA TYR A 147 23.72 1.64 3.08
C TYR A 147 23.18 2.57 2.00
N THR A 148 21.94 2.39 1.54
CA THR A 148 21.33 3.22 0.50
C THR A 148 20.89 4.60 0.98
N TRP A 149 20.86 4.80 2.31
CA TRP A 149 20.48 6.05 2.96
C TRP A 149 21.62 7.02 3.18
N PHE A 150 22.87 6.55 3.03
CA PHE A 150 24.07 7.38 3.25
C PHE A 150 24.25 8.39 2.11
N ASP A 151 24.85 9.53 2.48
CA ASP A 151 25.29 10.61 1.58
C ASP A 151 24.16 11.23 0.71
N ARG A 152 22.91 11.06 1.14
CA ARG A 152 21.74 11.65 0.52
C ARG A 152 21.20 12.78 1.36
N PRO A 153 20.90 13.95 0.77
CA PRO A 153 20.10 14.96 1.47
C PRO A 153 18.71 14.39 1.80
N LEU A 154 18.30 14.52 3.05
CA LEU A 154 17.05 13.99 3.58
C LEU A 154 16.22 15.11 4.20
N SER A 155 14.91 14.93 4.17
CA SER A 155 13.95 15.79 4.81
C SER A 155 13.27 15.11 5.99
N LEU A 156 12.34 15.81 6.63
CA LEU A 156 11.46 15.33 7.68
C LEU A 156 9.99 15.49 7.26
N ALA A 157 9.21 14.46 7.47
CA ALA A 157 7.77 14.51 7.33
C ALA A 157 7.09 13.62 8.38
N GLY A 158 5.79 13.82 8.60
CA GLY A 158 5.02 13.02 9.53
C GLY A 158 3.78 13.74 10.02
N ARG A 159 3.39 13.46 11.25
CA ARG A 159 2.32 14.19 11.94
C ARG A 159 2.80 14.76 13.27
N VAL A 160 2.15 15.83 13.66
CA VAL A 160 2.38 16.54 14.93
C VAL A 160 1.05 16.68 15.64
N LEU A 161 1.04 16.40 16.94
CA LEU A 161 -0.12 16.59 17.81
C LEU A 161 -0.02 18.00 18.43
N VAL A 162 -0.91 18.87 18.02
CA VAL A 162 -0.92 20.29 18.39
C VAL A 162 -2.04 20.51 19.40
N ARG A 163 -1.71 21.13 20.53
CA ARG A 163 -2.69 21.45 21.59
C ARG A 163 -3.17 22.90 21.50
N GLU A 164 -4.48 23.06 21.42
CA GLU A 164 -5.17 24.34 21.52
C GLU A 164 -6.21 24.28 22.66
N GLY A 165 -5.86 24.84 23.80
CA GLY A 165 -6.67 24.77 24.99
C GLY A 165 -6.87 23.33 25.49
N ALA A 166 -8.10 22.84 25.48
CA ALA A 166 -8.47 21.46 25.88
C ALA A 166 -8.43 20.47 24.69
N ARG A 167 -8.22 20.94 23.47
CA ARG A 167 -8.22 20.10 22.25
C ARG A 167 -6.80 19.78 21.83
N ILE A 168 -6.60 18.54 21.37
CA ILE A 168 -5.37 18.10 20.71
C ILE A 168 -5.75 17.62 19.32
N GLU A 169 -5.10 18.16 18.30
CA GLU A 169 -5.34 17.82 16.89
C GLU A 169 -4.07 17.30 16.23
N SER A 170 -4.25 16.36 15.33
CA SER A 170 -3.19 15.90 14.45
C SER A 170 -3.06 16.82 13.24
N ARG A 171 -1.85 17.34 12.99
CA ARG A 171 -1.52 18.11 11.79
C ARG A 171 -0.39 17.42 11.02
N LEU A 172 -0.51 17.33 9.72
CA LEU A 172 0.53 16.78 8.87
C LEU A 172 1.61 17.85 8.62
N VAL A 173 2.85 17.40 8.61
CA VAL A 173 4.00 18.25 8.26
C VAL A 173 4.91 17.51 7.28
N ALA A 174 5.33 18.20 6.23
CA ALA A 174 6.39 17.77 5.33
C ALA A 174 7.26 18.98 5.03
N LEU A 175 8.52 18.94 5.42
CA LEU A 175 9.44 20.04 5.15
C LEU A 175 9.78 20.09 3.66
N ASN A 176 9.54 21.24 3.03
CA ASN A 176 9.84 21.43 1.61
C ASN A 176 11.32 21.81 1.37
N ARG A 177 12.22 21.21 2.15
CA ARG A 177 13.68 21.38 2.02
C ARG A 177 14.37 20.17 2.64
N ASP A 178 15.60 19.91 2.20
CA ASP A 178 16.45 18.91 2.83
C ASP A 178 17.10 19.52 4.07
N VAL A 179 17.09 18.78 5.16
CA VAL A 179 17.49 19.26 6.49
C VAL A 179 18.44 18.32 7.21
N ALA A 180 18.66 17.12 6.71
CA ALA A 180 19.46 16.11 7.37
C ALA A 180 20.30 15.30 6.38
N LEU A 181 21.35 14.68 6.87
CA LEU A 181 22.25 13.81 6.11
C LEU A 181 22.83 12.72 7.02
N ILE A 182 22.88 11.47 6.56
CA ILE A 182 23.67 10.40 7.19
C ILE A 182 25.02 10.34 6.45
N PRO A 183 26.12 10.83 7.02
CA PRO A 183 27.40 10.89 6.32
C PRO A 183 28.15 9.57 6.39
N SER A 184 28.71 9.13 5.26
CA SER A 184 29.71 8.05 5.23
C SER A 184 31.06 8.50 5.82
N LEU A 185 31.83 7.55 6.34
CA LEU A 185 33.25 7.78 6.60
C LEU A 185 34.00 7.92 5.27
N ALA A 186 34.93 8.86 5.21
CA ALA A 186 35.80 8.98 4.05
C ALA A 186 36.63 7.69 3.87
N ILE A 187 36.91 7.31 2.63
CA ILE A 187 37.72 6.12 2.30
C ILE A 187 39.08 6.07 3.05
N HIS A 188 39.64 7.24 3.34
CA HIS A 188 40.91 7.34 4.10
C HIS A 188 40.74 7.01 5.59
N MET A 189 39.51 7.09 6.12
CA MET A 189 39.20 6.75 7.52
C MET A 189 38.71 5.29 7.65
N ASP A 190 38.13 4.74 6.61
CA ASP A 190 37.71 3.34 6.52
C ASP A 190 38.16 2.72 5.18
N GLY A 191 39.40 2.29 5.12
CA GLY A 191 39.99 1.63 3.95
C GLY A 191 39.38 0.25 3.62
N GLY A 192 38.56 -0.28 4.51
CA GLY A 192 37.89 -1.59 4.37
C GLY A 192 36.50 -1.54 3.77
N VAL A 193 35.88 -0.37 3.59
CA VAL A 193 34.48 -0.18 3.23
C VAL A 193 34.06 -0.98 1.98
N ASN A 194 34.90 -1.07 0.95
CA ASN A 194 34.61 -1.81 -0.27
C ASN A 194 34.75 -3.34 -0.13
N LYS A 195 35.19 -3.84 1.03
CA LYS A 195 35.28 -5.29 1.32
C LYS A 195 34.09 -5.81 2.11
N GLY A 196 33.27 -4.93 2.63
CA GLY A 196 32.06 -5.19 3.38
C GLY A 196 31.67 -3.98 4.21
N PHE A 197 30.44 -3.52 4.07
CA PHE A 197 29.90 -2.38 4.80
C PHE A 197 28.68 -2.85 5.61
N ALA A 198 28.79 -2.80 6.93
CA ALA A 198 27.74 -3.19 7.86
C ALA A 198 27.60 -2.11 8.93
N PRO A 199 26.83 -1.04 8.69
CA PRO A 199 26.70 0.07 9.62
C PRO A 199 26.02 -0.37 10.92
N ASN A 200 26.50 0.14 12.04
CA ASN A 200 25.87 -0.02 13.33
C ASN A 200 24.80 1.07 13.53
N ARG A 201 23.53 0.65 13.59
CA ARG A 201 22.39 1.57 13.76
C ARG A 201 22.48 2.43 15.02
N ALA A 202 23.22 2.01 16.05
CA ALA A 202 23.37 2.76 17.30
C ALA A 202 24.47 3.83 17.27
N CYS A 203 25.25 3.95 16.20
CA CYS A 203 26.32 4.96 16.08
C CYS A 203 26.44 5.58 14.68
N ASP A 204 26.25 4.80 13.62
CA ASP A 204 26.55 5.25 12.26
C ASP A 204 25.36 5.92 11.58
N LEU A 205 24.12 5.68 12.06
CA LEU A 205 22.89 6.09 11.43
C LEU A 205 22.16 7.24 12.16
N PHE A 206 22.94 8.11 12.84
CA PHE A 206 22.41 9.36 13.41
C PHE A 206 22.56 10.50 12.41
N PRO A 207 21.46 10.96 11.78
CA PRO A 207 21.53 12.01 10.76
C PRO A 207 22.03 13.32 11.35
N LEU A 208 22.97 13.96 10.67
CA LEU A 208 23.43 15.31 10.95
C LEU A 208 22.34 16.29 10.60
N LEU A 209 21.93 17.13 11.56
CA LEU A 209 20.94 18.19 11.41
C LEU A 209 21.61 19.58 11.31
N SER A 210 22.71 19.81 12.06
CA SER A 210 23.42 21.09 12.08
C SER A 210 24.91 20.92 12.34
N ALA A 211 25.69 21.78 11.71
CA ALA A 211 27.16 21.89 11.91
C ALA A 211 27.54 22.95 12.97
N GLY A 212 26.59 23.35 13.84
CA GLY A 212 26.84 24.25 14.96
C GLY A 212 26.00 25.53 14.97
N ASP A 213 25.22 25.79 13.93
CA ASP A 213 24.33 26.96 13.87
C ASP A 213 23.03 26.77 14.67
N LEU A 214 22.66 25.53 14.96
CA LEU A 214 21.48 25.21 15.76
C LEU A 214 21.90 24.67 17.14
N ALA A 215 21.08 24.92 18.16
CA ALA A 215 21.17 24.33 19.48
C ALA A 215 20.22 23.14 19.63
N ASN A 216 20.41 22.30 20.64
CA ASN A 216 19.40 21.31 21.03
C ASN A 216 18.05 21.98 21.35
N GLY A 217 16.95 21.37 20.93
CA GLY A 217 15.59 21.93 21.00
C GLY A 217 15.15 22.65 19.73
N SER A 218 15.99 22.69 18.69
CA SER A 218 15.65 23.34 17.41
C SER A 218 14.68 22.55 16.57
N LEU A 219 14.55 21.22 16.77
CA LEU A 219 13.67 20.38 15.96
C LEU A 219 12.21 20.83 16.05
N ASP A 220 11.70 21.06 17.27
CA ASP A 220 10.32 21.52 17.45
C ASP A 220 10.10 22.94 16.91
N MET A 221 11.12 23.81 16.94
CA MET A 221 11.05 25.13 16.29
C MET A 221 10.98 25.02 14.76
N ILE A 222 11.78 24.13 14.15
CA ILE A 222 11.77 23.90 12.69
C ILE A 222 10.39 23.38 12.25
N VAL A 223 9.81 22.47 13.02
CA VAL A 223 8.50 21.88 12.74
C VAL A 223 7.38 22.91 12.97
N ALA A 224 7.45 23.68 14.05
CA ALA A 224 6.48 24.73 14.35
C ALA A 224 6.49 25.85 13.30
N ASP A 225 7.66 26.24 12.81
CA ASP A 225 7.80 27.21 11.72
C ASP A 225 7.09 26.72 10.44
N ALA A 226 7.25 25.43 10.10
CA ALA A 226 6.59 24.83 8.94
C ALA A 226 5.07 24.73 9.08
N LEU A 227 4.56 24.70 10.31
CA LEU A 227 3.12 24.63 10.62
C LEU A 227 2.52 26.00 10.98
N GLU A 228 3.35 27.04 11.05
CA GLU A 228 2.97 28.40 11.47
C GLU A 228 2.30 28.42 12.86
N ILE A 229 2.88 27.69 13.84
CA ILE A 229 2.38 27.57 15.21
C ILE A 229 3.47 27.93 16.25
N ASP A 230 3.07 28.12 17.50
CA ASP A 230 4.00 28.20 18.62
C ASP A 230 4.58 26.80 18.93
N PRO A 231 5.92 26.61 19.01
CA PRO A 231 6.52 25.34 19.41
C PRO A 231 5.98 24.76 20.72
N ALA A 232 5.57 25.61 21.67
CA ALA A 232 4.96 25.19 22.93
C ALA A 232 3.61 24.49 22.76
N GLN A 233 2.97 24.59 21.61
CA GLN A 233 1.73 23.87 21.30
C GLN A 233 1.97 22.42 20.88
N ILE A 234 3.21 22.04 20.50
CA ILE A 234 3.56 20.67 20.13
C ILE A 234 3.61 19.81 21.38
N VAL A 235 2.72 18.84 21.49
CA VAL A 235 2.66 17.93 22.63
C VAL A 235 3.19 16.53 22.33
N SER A 236 3.23 16.14 21.04
CA SER A 236 3.82 14.88 20.56
C SER A 236 4.03 14.94 19.04
N ARG A 237 4.84 14.03 18.52
CA ARG A 237 5.08 13.91 17.08
C ARG A 237 5.46 12.49 16.67
N ASP A 238 5.06 12.11 15.45
CA ASP A 238 5.58 10.97 14.70
C ASP A 238 6.26 11.53 13.44
N LEU A 239 7.57 11.70 13.48
CA LEU A 239 8.39 12.22 12.38
C LEU A 239 9.30 11.16 11.82
N PHE A 240 9.49 11.19 10.52
CA PHE A 240 10.30 10.25 9.76
C PHE A 240 11.27 10.99 8.84
N LEU A 241 12.45 10.41 8.63
CA LEU A 241 13.35 10.84 7.55
C LEU A 241 12.76 10.45 6.21
N VAL A 242 12.83 11.37 5.26
CA VAL A 242 12.24 11.21 3.93
C VAL A 242 13.26 11.55 2.86
N ASN A 243 13.44 10.64 1.89
CA ASN A 243 14.05 10.97 0.61
C ASN A 243 13.02 11.73 -0.23
N ARG A 244 13.33 13.00 -0.55
CA ARG A 244 12.48 13.89 -1.37
C ARG A 244 12.80 13.84 -2.87
N GLU A 245 13.78 13.03 -3.27
CA GLU A 245 14.09 12.89 -4.70
C GLU A 245 12.82 12.44 -5.43
N ARG A 246 12.32 13.27 -6.35
CA ARG A 246 11.15 12.91 -7.14
C ARG A 246 11.48 11.72 -8.01
N GLY A 247 10.59 10.74 -8.01
CA GLY A 247 10.68 9.62 -8.93
C GLY A 247 10.67 10.06 -10.38
N ARG A 248 11.21 9.23 -11.26
CA ARG A 248 11.31 9.53 -12.69
C ARG A 248 11.14 8.30 -13.55
N VAL A 249 10.59 8.51 -14.74
CA VAL A 249 10.65 7.54 -15.83
C VAL A 249 12.00 7.71 -16.55
N TRP A 250 12.69 6.62 -16.85
CA TRP A 250 14.00 6.64 -17.47
C TRP A 250 14.29 5.38 -18.30
N GLY A 251 15.49 5.30 -18.86
CA GLY A 251 15.90 4.28 -19.82
C GLY A 251 15.83 4.82 -21.24
N VAL A 252 16.52 4.17 -22.17
CA VAL A 252 16.58 4.62 -23.58
C VAL A 252 15.19 4.65 -24.23
N THR A 253 14.29 3.82 -23.74
CA THR A 253 12.94 3.66 -24.25
C THR A 253 11.86 4.05 -23.23
N GLY A 254 12.24 4.63 -22.08
CA GLY A 254 11.29 4.99 -21.01
C GLY A 254 10.68 3.77 -20.30
N GLU A 255 11.44 2.69 -20.19
CA GLU A 255 10.96 1.39 -19.71
C GLU A 255 11.06 1.19 -18.19
N PHE A 256 11.72 2.11 -17.48
CA PHE A 256 11.90 2.03 -16.04
C PHE A 256 11.29 3.22 -15.32
N ILE A 257 10.78 2.98 -14.13
CA ILE A 257 10.52 4.00 -13.11
C ILE A 257 11.47 3.77 -11.94
N SER A 258 12.03 4.84 -11.40
CA SER A 258 12.74 4.79 -10.11
C SER A 258 12.17 5.85 -9.18
N SER A 259 11.82 5.43 -7.99
CA SER A 259 11.24 6.29 -6.96
C SER A 259 11.55 5.73 -5.56
N PRO A 260 11.63 6.56 -4.51
CA PRO A 260 11.45 6.05 -3.16
C PRO A 260 10.04 5.48 -2.99
N ARG A 261 9.88 4.51 -2.11
CA ARG A 261 8.55 4.00 -1.67
C ARG A 261 7.68 3.42 -2.79
N LEU A 262 8.28 2.79 -3.82
CA LEU A 262 7.49 1.99 -4.77
C LEU A 262 6.82 0.82 -4.05
N ASP A 263 7.50 0.23 -3.09
CA ASP A 263 6.97 -0.67 -2.10
C ASP A 263 6.38 0.15 -0.93
N ASP A 264 5.06 0.18 -0.73
CA ASP A 264 4.03 -0.44 -1.59
C ASP A 264 3.10 0.61 -2.23
N LEU A 265 3.57 1.87 -2.33
CA LEU A 265 2.75 2.95 -2.92
C LEU A 265 2.40 2.68 -4.39
N MET A 266 3.14 1.82 -5.08
CA MET A 266 2.78 1.39 -6.44
C MET A 266 1.50 0.54 -6.42
N CYS A 267 1.41 -0.47 -5.55
CA CYS A 267 0.20 -1.28 -5.43
C CYS A 267 -0.94 -0.48 -4.78
N ALA A 268 -0.65 0.37 -3.79
CA ALA A 268 -1.65 1.25 -3.19
C ALA A 268 -2.31 2.17 -4.22
N TYR A 269 -1.52 2.73 -5.14
CA TYR A 269 -2.01 3.58 -6.22
C TYR A 269 -2.77 2.79 -7.30
N THR A 270 -2.18 1.70 -7.81
CA THR A 270 -2.79 0.94 -8.92
C THR A 270 -4.10 0.30 -8.51
N SER A 271 -4.20 -0.24 -7.28
CA SER A 271 -5.45 -0.77 -6.73
C SER A 271 -6.48 0.33 -6.45
N LEU A 272 -6.07 1.53 -6.01
CA LEU A 272 -6.98 2.67 -5.84
C LEU A 272 -7.59 3.12 -7.18
N VAL A 273 -6.75 3.26 -8.21
CA VAL A 273 -7.21 3.69 -9.56
C VAL A 273 -8.14 2.64 -10.16
N ALA A 274 -7.78 1.35 -10.06
CA ALA A 274 -8.62 0.24 -10.51
C ALA A 274 -9.97 0.23 -9.77
N PHE A 275 -9.96 0.37 -8.45
CA PHE A 275 -11.16 0.44 -7.62
C PHE A 275 -12.08 1.61 -7.98
N MET A 276 -11.51 2.80 -8.24
CA MET A 276 -12.32 3.98 -8.61
C MET A 276 -12.98 3.85 -9.98
N ASN A 277 -12.34 3.14 -10.90
CA ASN A 277 -12.77 3.04 -12.30
C ASN A 277 -13.57 1.76 -12.60
N GLY A 278 -13.28 0.64 -11.90
CA GLY A 278 -13.93 -0.65 -12.07
C GLY A 278 -15.05 -0.90 -11.06
N GLY A 279 -15.83 -1.95 -11.29
CA GLY A 279 -16.86 -2.46 -10.39
C GLY A 279 -18.06 -3.05 -11.13
N ASN A 280 -18.77 -3.96 -10.48
CA ASN A 280 -19.96 -4.59 -11.02
C ASN A 280 -21.19 -4.38 -10.13
N GLU A 281 -22.37 -4.63 -10.68
CA GLU A 281 -23.66 -4.34 -9.99
C GLU A 281 -24.03 -5.36 -8.90
N HIS A 282 -23.32 -6.50 -8.82
CA HIS A 282 -23.65 -7.63 -7.95
C HIS A 282 -22.87 -7.68 -6.64
N THR A 283 -21.78 -6.89 -6.52
CA THR A 283 -20.84 -6.99 -5.42
C THR A 283 -20.75 -5.71 -4.60
N VAL A 284 -20.17 -5.83 -3.41
CA VAL A 284 -19.55 -4.71 -2.70
C VAL A 284 -18.06 -4.74 -3.02
N SER A 285 -17.64 -3.85 -3.93
CA SER A 285 -16.21 -3.65 -4.22
C SER A 285 -15.55 -2.92 -3.08
N VAL A 286 -14.38 -3.39 -2.61
CA VAL A 286 -13.67 -2.84 -1.45
C VAL A 286 -12.20 -2.61 -1.79
N TYR A 287 -11.70 -1.43 -1.46
CA TYR A 287 -10.29 -1.08 -1.44
C TYR A 287 -9.85 -0.87 0.00
N ALA A 288 -8.78 -1.52 0.42
CA ALA A 288 -8.16 -1.33 1.73
C ALA A 288 -6.68 -0.95 1.57
N CYS A 289 -6.22 0.06 2.30
CA CYS A 289 -4.81 0.42 2.39
C CYS A 289 -4.44 0.52 3.86
N PHE A 290 -3.59 -0.40 4.32
CA PHE A 290 -3.22 -0.52 5.74
C PHE A 290 -1.91 0.19 6.02
N ASP A 291 -1.67 0.48 7.29
CA ASP A 291 -0.42 0.98 7.84
C ASP A 291 0.30 -0.13 8.62
N ASN A 292 1.60 0.05 8.84
CA ASN A 292 2.46 -0.82 9.64
C ASN A 292 2.69 -2.23 9.08
N GLU A 293 2.55 -2.44 7.78
CA GLU A 293 2.94 -3.70 7.15
C GLU A 293 4.41 -4.01 7.44
N GLU A 294 5.28 -3.05 7.21
CA GLU A 294 6.74 -3.12 7.33
C GLU A 294 7.26 -3.45 8.74
N VAL A 295 6.38 -3.39 9.72
CA VAL A 295 6.67 -3.70 11.13
C VAL A 295 5.75 -4.77 11.71
N GLY A 296 5.07 -5.54 10.84
CA GLY A 296 4.33 -6.76 11.21
C GLY A 296 2.82 -6.62 11.35
N SER A 297 2.21 -5.49 10.96
CA SER A 297 0.75 -5.29 10.91
C SER A 297 -0.01 -5.40 12.25
N GLU A 298 0.65 -5.60 13.39
CA GLU A 298 0.04 -5.90 14.71
C GLU A 298 -0.40 -4.63 15.47
N THR A 299 -0.90 -3.61 14.78
CA THR A 299 -1.41 -2.38 15.39
C THR A 299 -2.91 -2.22 15.15
N LYS A 300 -3.56 -1.25 15.83
CA LYS A 300 -4.99 -0.98 15.63
C LYS A 300 -5.37 -0.57 14.20
N GLN A 301 -4.41 -0.17 13.39
CA GLN A 301 -4.57 0.26 12.00
C GLN A 301 -3.91 -0.69 10.98
N GLY A 302 -3.14 -1.69 11.41
CA GLY A 302 -2.52 -2.70 10.55
C GLY A 302 -3.50 -3.74 10.04
N ALA A 303 -3.05 -4.59 9.12
CA ALA A 303 -3.87 -5.65 8.51
C ALA A 303 -4.36 -6.70 9.53
N ALA A 304 -3.63 -6.92 10.64
CA ALA A 304 -4.05 -7.80 11.73
C ALA A 304 -5.18 -7.20 12.61
N SER A 305 -5.50 -5.91 12.43
CA SER A 305 -6.55 -5.25 13.23
C SER A 305 -7.96 -5.65 12.79
N THR A 306 -8.94 -5.24 13.59
CA THR A 306 -10.36 -5.42 13.25
C THR A 306 -10.87 -4.39 12.23
N LEU A 307 -10.04 -3.48 11.70
CA LEU A 307 -10.49 -2.39 10.82
C LEU A 307 -11.32 -2.89 9.64
N LEU A 308 -10.81 -3.89 8.93
CA LEU A 308 -11.52 -4.46 7.77
C LEU A 308 -12.79 -5.19 8.22
N ALA A 309 -12.71 -6.07 9.20
CA ALA A 309 -13.85 -6.83 9.72
C ALA A 309 -14.96 -5.92 10.26
N ASP A 310 -14.59 -4.88 11.04
CA ASP A 310 -15.54 -3.88 11.54
C ASP A 310 -16.22 -3.15 10.38
N THR A 311 -15.46 -2.76 9.35
CA THR A 311 -15.99 -2.05 8.19
C THR A 311 -16.99 -2.91 7.41
N LEU A 312 -16.60 -4.14 7.03
CA LEU A 312 -17.47 -5.04 6.25
C LEU A 312 -18.74 -5.41 7.01
N SER A 313 -18.62 -5.70 8.31
CA SER A 313 -19.77 -6.02 9.17
C SER A 313 -20.75 -4.83 9.28
N ARG A 314 -20.22 -3.60 9.40
CA ARG A 314 -21.05 -2.39 9.45
C ARG A 314 -21.71 -2.06 8.11
N VAL A 315 -21.02 -2.29 7.00
CA VAL A 315 -21.60 -2.18 5.64
C VAL A 315 -22.76 -3.15 5.48
N ASN A 316 -22.57 -4.43 5.84
CA ASN A 316 -23.62 -5.44 5.83
C ASN A 316 -24.85 -4.99 6.64
N ALA A 317 -24.65 -4.56 7.89
CA ALA A 317 -25.72 -4.12 8.78
C ALA A 317 -26.45 -2.85 8.24
N ALA A 318 -25.70 -1.88 7.73
CA ALA A 318 -26.26 -0.64 7.17
C ALA A 318 -27.07 -0.88 5.88
N LEU A 319 -26.72 -1.91 5.09
CA LEU A 319 -27.50 -2.36 3.96
C LEU A 319 -28.78 -3.14 4.36
N GLY A 320 -28.93 -3.48 5.65
CA GLY A 320 -30.11 -4.18 6.18
C GLY A 320 -30.01 -5.70 6.15
N PHE A 321 -28.80 -6.24 5.96
CA PHE A 321 -28.53 -7.68 6.06
C PHE A 321 -28.20 -8.08 7.51
N GLY A 322 -28.54 -9.31 7.87
CA GLY A 322 -28.25 -9.87 9.19
C GLY A 322 -26.85 -10.50 9.29
N PRO A 323 -26.51 -11.01 10.50
CA PRO A 323 -25.21 -11.68 10.71
C PRO A 323 -25.03 -12.95 9.89
N GLU A 324 -26.09 -13.68 9.58
CA GLU A 324 -26.03 -14.90 8.76
C GLU A 324 -25.69 -14.57 7.30
N GLU A 325 -26.34 -13.54 6.74
CA GLU A 325 -26.04 -13.06 5.40
C GLU A 325 -24.60 -12.54 5.28
N TYR A 326 -24.08 -11.91 6.35
CA TYR A 326 -22.68 -11.48 6.40
C TYR A 326 -21.70 -12.65 6.26
N VAL A 327 -21.90 -13.73 7.02
CA VAL A 327 -21.03 -14.93 6.95
C VAL A 327 -21.12 -15.57 5.57
N ARG A 328 -22.31 -15.65 5.01
CA ARG A 328 -22.55 -16.18 3.64
C ARG A 328 -21.89 -15.29 2.59
N ALA A 329 -21.97 -13.95 2.74
CA ALA A 329 -21.29 -13.04 1.85
C ALA A 329 -19.77 -13.21 1.89
N LEU A 330 -19.17 -13.35 3.08
CA LEU A 330 -17.74 -13.63 3.22
C LEU A 330 -17.32 -14.94 2.56
N SER A 331 -18.13 -16.02 2.68
CA SER A 331 -17.79 -17.31 2.07
C SER A 331 -17.78 -17.28 0.54
N ALA A 332 -18.50 -16.33 -0.06
CA ALA A 332 -18.53 -16.12 -1.51
C ALA A 332 -17.56 -15.03 -2.01
N SER A 333 -16.74 -14.48 -1.11
CA SER A 333 -15.86 -13.33 -1.37
C SER A 333 -14.43 -13.72 -1.73
N MET A 334 -13.72 -12.80 -2.40
CA MET A 334 -12.32 -12.95 -2.75
C MET A 334 -11.51 -11.67 -2.45
N LEU A 335 -10.29 -11.87 -1.93
CA LEU A 335 -9.30 -10.82 -1.67
C LEU A 335 -8.13 -10.94 -2.66
N VAL A 336 -7.76 -9.85 -3.29
CA VAL A 336 -6.49 -9.67 -3.99
C VAL A 336 -5.59 -8.82 -3.10
N SER A 337 -4.57 -9.43 -2.50
CA SER A 337 -3.58 -8.76 -1.66
C SER A 337 -2.46 -8.26 -2.56
N CYS A 338 -2.33 -6.95 -2.65
CA CYS A 338 -1.42 -6.27 -3.57
C CYS A 338 -0.21 -5.74 -2.79
N ASP A 339 0.97 -6.28 -3.11
CA ASP A 339 2.25 -5.91 -2.54
C ASP A 339 3.35 -6.32 -3.52
N ASN A 340 4.33 -5.45 -3.77
CA ASN A 340 5.29 -5.65 -4.86
C ASN A 340 6.08 -6.96 -4.76
N ALA A 341 6.57 -7.45 -5.89
CA ALA A 341 7.30 -8.71 -6.02
C ALA A 341 8.77 -8.45 -6.44
N HIS A 342 9.66 -9.37 -6.07
CA HIS A 342 11.06 -9.29 -6.52
C HIS A 342 11.18 -9.60 -8.01
N ALA A 343 11.71 -8.67 -8.80
CA ALA A 343 12.15 -8.94 -10.16
C ALA A 343 13.44 -9.80 -10.15
N GLN A 344 13.65 -10.60 -11.19
CA GLN A 344 14.92 -11.29 -11.37
C GLN A 344 16.07 -10.28 -11.46
N HIS A 345 17.06 -10.43 -10.57
CA HIS A 345 18.19 -9.50 -10.53
C HIS A 345 19.15 -9.75 -11.70
N PRO A 346 19.48 -8.72 -12.52
CA PRO A 346 20.24 -8.91 -13.75
C PRO A 346 21.67 -9.41 -13.54
N ALA A 347 22.30 -9.13 -12.40
CA ALA A 347 23.64 -9.59 -12.06
C ALA A 347 23.65 -10.86 -11.19
N HIS A 348 22.50 -11.26 -10.65
CA HIS A 348 22.35 -12.40 -9.74
C HIS A 348 21.11 -13.23 -10.08
N PRO A 349 20.96 -13.71 -11.33
CA PRO A 349 19.80 -14.50 -11.71
C PRO A 349 19.68 -15.81 -10.94
N GLU A 350 20.78 -16.33 -10.40
CA GLU A 350 20.85 -17.54 -9.58
C GLU A 350 20.18 -17.40 -8.20
N LEU A 351 19.82 -16.19 -7.77
CA LEU A 351 19.11 -15.95 -6.51
C LEU A 351 17.59 -16.09 -6.64
N ALA A 352 17.07 -16.06 -7.88
CA ALA A 352 15.66 -16.33 -8.16
C ALA A 352 15.42 -17.83 -8.40
N ASP A 353 14.15 -18.25 -8.31
CA ASP A 353 13.73 -19.55 -8.82
C ASP A 353 13.87 -19.61 -10.35
N SER A 354 14.26 -20.73 -10.89
CA SER A 354 14.58 -20.83 -12.31
C SER A 354 13.36 -20.77 -13.25
N LEU A 355 12.16 -21.04 -12.74
CA LEU A 355 10.90 -21.09 -13.49
C LEU A 355 9.92 -19.98 -13.10
N HIS A 356 10.12 -19.37 -11.92
CA HIS A 356 9.20 -18.39 -11.31
C HIS A 356 9.92 -17.06 -10.99
N ALA A 357 10.63 -16.53 -11.99
CA ALA A 357 11.45 -15.32 -11.89
C ALA A 357 10.83 -14.17 -12.69
N PRO A 358 10.04 -13.29 -12.08
CA PRO A 358 9.35 -12.21 -12.80
C PRO A 358 10.31 -11.22 -13.44
N GLN A 359 9.85 -10.63 -14.53
CA GLN A 359 10.55 -9.58 -15.27
C GLN A 359 9.77 -8.27 -15.13
N MET A 360 10.48 -7.15 -15.02
CA MET A 360 9.85 -5.83 -15.13
C MET A 360 9.20 -5.66 -16.51
N ASN A 361 8.08 -4.96 -16.57
CA ASN A 361 7.25 -4.77 -17.77
C ASN A 361 6.62 -6.06 -18.32
N GLY A 362 6.50 -7.09 -17.51
CA GLY A 362 5.89 -8.37 -17.86
C GLY A 362 4.47 -8.55 -17.35
N GLY A 363 3.87 -7.55 -16.75
CA GLY A 363 2.53 -7.60 -16.15
C GLY A 363 2.54 -7.99 -14.69
N ILE A 364 1.34 -8.06 -14.12
CA ILE A 364 1.15 -8.35 -12.70
C ILE A 364 1.68 -9.75 -12.33
N VAL A 365 2.26 -9.86 -11.16
CA VAL A 365 2.91 -11.07 -10.66
C VAL A 365 2.01 -11.73 -9.62
N VAL A 366 1.62 -12.98 -9.85
CA VAL A 366 0.92 -13.82 -8.87
C VAL A 366 1.95 -14.54 -8.01
N LYS A 367 1.93 -14.27 -6.70
CA LYS A 367 2.91 -14.79 -5.72
C LYS A 367 2.35 -16.02 -5.01
N GLU A 368 3.16 -17.08 -4.86
CA GLU A 368 2.80 -18.23 -4.03
C GLU A 368 3.95 -18.68 -3.13
N ALA A 369 3.62 -19.25 -1.97
CA ALA A 369 4.58 -19.79 -1.03
C ALA A 369 4.01 -21.01 -0.29
N ALA A 370 4.78 -22.09 -0.25
CA ALA A 370 4.36 -23.32 0.41
C ALA A 370 4.14 -23.17 1.94
N ASN A 371 4.77 -22.19 2.56
CA ASN A 371 4.63 -21.85 3.97
C ASN A 371 3.42 -20.93 4.26
N GLN A 372 2.64 -20.58 3.22
CA GLN A 372 1.46 -19.71 3.30
C GLN A 372 1.73 -18.30 3.85
N HIS A 373 2.96 -17.81 3.71
CA HIS A 373 3.27 -16.38 3.91
C HIS A 373 2.71 -15.52 2.78
N TYR A 374 2.37 -16.12 1.64
CA TYR A 374 1.42 -15.63 0.66
C TYR A 374 0.19 -16.52 0.74
N CYS A 375 -1.01 -15.93 0.80
CA CYS A 375 -2.26 -16.68 0.99
C CYS A 375 -2.75 -17.38 -0.29
N THR A 376 -2.06 -17.19 -1.40
CA THR A 376 -2.39 -17.81 -2.70
C THR A 376 -2.37 -19.33 -2.60
N ASP A 377 -3.44 -19.94 -3.05
CA ASP A 377 -3.55 -21.39 -3.30
C ASP A 377 -3.95 -21.65 -4.76
N ALA A 378 -4.11 -22.92 -5.12
CA ALA A 378 -4.49 -23.28 -6.49
C ALA A 378 -5.87 -22.76 -6.89
N PHE A 379 -6.79 -22.63 -5.91
CA PHE A 379 -8.16 -22.18 -6.14
C PHE A 379 -8.21 -20.67 -6.40
N SER A 380 -7.65 -19.88 -5.53
CA SER A 380 -7.61 -18.41 -5.66
C SER A 380 -6.76 -17.95 -6.84
N ARG A 381 -5.64 -18.67 -7.11
CA ARG A 381 -4.83 -18.44 -8.31
C ARG A 381 -5.64 -18.69 -9.58
N ALA A 382 -6.37 -19.81 -9.66
CA ALA A 382 -7.18 -20.13 -10.83
C ALA A 382 -8.26 -19.08 -11.09
N ALA A 383 -8.93 -18.59 -10.03
CA ALA A 383 -9.93 -17.53 -10.15
C ALA A 383 -9.33 -16.26 -10.76
N PHE A 384 -8.24 -15.77 -10.18
CA PHE A 384 -7.64 -14.52 -10.61
C PHE A 384 -7.00 -14.62 -12.00
N THR A 385 -6.24 -15.70 -12.28
CA THR A 385 -5.63 -15.86 -13.61
C THR A 385 -6.65 -16.06 -14.71
N ALA A 386 -7.80 -16.71 -14.45
CA ALA A 386 -8.87 -16.82 -15.43
C ALA A 386 -9.45 -15.44 -15.82
N VAL A 387 -9.64 -14.55 -14.85
CA VAL A 387 -10.05 -13.15 -15.12
C VAL A 387 -9.04 -12.45 -16.02
N LEU A 388 -7.74 -12.62 -15.75
CA LEU A 388 -6.68 -12.00 -16.57
C LEU A 388 -6.58 -12.58 -17.97
N ASP A 389 -6.71 -13.91 -18.09
CA ASP A 389 -6.69 -14.61 -19.38
C ASP A 389 -7.89 -14.21 -20.27
N ASP A 390 -9.09 -14.12 -19.69
CA ASP A 390 -10.30 -13.68 -20.39
C ASP A 390 -10.18 -12.21 -20.87
N ALA A 391 -9.48 -11.38 -20.12
CA ALA A 391 -9.19 -9.98 -20.47
C ALA A 391 -7.93 -9.80 -21.33
N GLU A 392 -7.21 -10.88 -21.67
CA GLU A 392 -5.95 -10.87 -22.42
C GLU A 392 -4.84 -10.02 -21.77
N ILE A 393 -4.82 -9.96 -20.41
CA ILE A 393 -3.86 -9.17 -19.63
C ILE A 393 -2.63 -10.01 -19.27
N PRO A 394 -1.41 -9.55 -19.60
CA PRO A 394 -0.18 -10.25 -19.26
C PRO A 394 0.02 -10.40 -17.75
N HIS A 395 0.37 -11.59 -17.30
CA HIS A 395 0.68 -11.88 -15.92
C HIS A 395 1.83 -12.89 -15.79
N GLN A 396 2.42 -12.95 -14.61
CA GLN A 396 3.60 -13.75 -14.31
C GLN A 396 3.39 -14.53 -12.99
N ALA A 397 4.16 -15.59 -12.78
CA ALA A 397 4.18 -16.32 -11.53
C ALA A 397 5.48 -16.06 -10.78
N PHE A 398 5.40 -15.97 -9.45
CA PHE A 398 6.53 -15.90 -8.54
C PHE A 398 6.46 -16.96 -7.47
N ALA A 399 7.59 -17.61 -7.24
CA ALA A 399 7.84 -18.42 -6.05
C ALA A 399 9.28 -18.16 -5.57
N ASN A 400 9.49 -18.24 -4.26
CA ASN A 400 10.84 -18.12 -3.72
C ASN A 400 11.72 -19.30 -4.15
N ARG A 401 13.00 -19.07 -4.39
CA ARG A 401 13.96 -20.17 -4.54
C ARG A 401 13.90 -21.06 -3.29
N SER A 402 13.90 -22.39 -3.45
CA SER A 402 13.59 -23.38 -2.42
C SER A 402 14.43 -23.31 -1.14
N ASP A 403 15.61 -22.65 -1.20
CA ASP A 403 16.49 -22.42 -0.04
C ASP A 403 16.33 -21.03 0.60
N LYS A 404 15.33 -20.24 0.18
CA LYS A 404 15.00 -18.91 0.72
C LYS A 404 13.64 -18.94 1.43
N ALA A 405 13.58 -18.37 2.61
CA ALA A 405 12.33 -18.31 3.36
C ALA A 405 11.30 -17.34 2.74
N GLY A 406 11.79 -16.33 2.01
CA GLY A 406 10.95 -15.25 1.51
C GLY A 406 10.43 -14.30 2.59
N GLY A 407 9.70 -13.28 2.15
CA GLY A 407 8.95 -12.37 3.03
C GLY A 407 7.55 -12.91 3.32
N SER A 408 6.77 -12.13 4.06
CA SER A 408 5.34 -12.27 4.26
C SER A 408 4.68 -10.99 3.73
N THR A 409 3.37 -11.00 3.58
CA THR A 409 2.60 -9.84 3.15
C THR A 409 1.29 -9.75 3.92
N LEU A 410 0.49 -8.74 3.64
CA LEU A 410 -0.74 -8.44 4.37
C LEU A 410 -1.89 -9.45 4.12
N GLY A 411 -1.84 -10.25 3.04
CA GLY A 411 -2.93 -11.15 2.66
C GLY A 411 -3.24 -12.22 3.71
N ASN A 412 -2.22 -13.00 4.10
CA ASN A 412 -2.36 -14.00 5.14
C ASN A 412 -2.68 -13.40 6.53
N ILE A 413 -2.21 -12.17 6.79
CA ILE A 413 -2.46 -11.46 8.05
C ILE A 413 -3.92 -10.97 8.10
N SER A 414 -4.43 -10.36 7.04
CA SER A 414 -5.83 -9.92 6.93
C SER A 414 -6.81 -11.08 7.11
N ASN A 415 -6.46 -12.27 6.60
CA ASN A 415 -7.26 -13.47 6.73
C ASN A 415 -7.45 -13.97 8.17
N MET A 416 -6.67 -13.49 9.13
CA MET A 416 -6.92 -13.78 10.55
C MET A 416 -8.22 -13.14 11.07
N GLN A 417 -8.65 -12.02 10.49
CA GLN A 417 -9.85 -11.28 10.87
C GLN A 417 -10.99 -11.41 9.86
N VAL A 418 -10.65 -11.54 8.56
CA VAL A 418 -11.60 -11.68 7.46
C VAL A 418 -11.14 -12.85 6.60
N SER A 419 -11.61 -14.05 6.97
CA SER A 419 -11.18 -15.31 6.34
C SER A 419 -11.94 -15.52 5.02
N VAL A 420 -11.32 -15.15 3.91
CA VAL A 420 -11.85 -15.29 2.54
C VAL A 420 -10.78 -15.90 1.63
N HIS A 421 -11.16 -16.41 0.46
CA HIS A 421 -10.18 -16.82 -0.53
C HIS A 421 -9.29 -15.64 -0.92
N GLY A 422 -7.99 -15.83 -0.91
CA GLY A 422 -7.02 -14.76 -1.16
C GLY A 422 -5.97 -15.14 -2.19
N VAL A 423 -5.58 -14.18 -3.02
CA VAL A 423 -4.44 -14.26 -3.93
C VAL A 423 -3.50 -13.09 -3.67
N ASP A 424 -2.21 -13.36 -3.51
CA ASP A 424 -1.19 -12.33 -3.37
C ASP A 424 -0.58 -12.01 -4.73
N VAL A 425 -0.59 -10.73 -5.06
CA VAL A 425 -0.11 -10.22 -6.34
C VAL A 425 0.78 -8.99 -6.13
N GLY A 426 1.46 -8.52 -7.17
CA GLY A 426 2.21 -7.26 -7.13
C GLY A 426 2.94 -6.97 -8.42
N CYS A 427 3.69 -5.86 -8.46
CA CYS A 427 4.53 -5.49 -9.59
C CYS A 427 5.98 -5.92 -9.35
N ALA A 428 6.64 -6.36 -10.42
CA ALA A 428 8.04 -6.77 -10.33
C ALA A 428 8.96 -5.55 -10.15
N GLN A 429 9.75 -5.53 -9.07
CA GLN A 429 10.71 -4.45 -8.79
C GLN A 429 12.08 -4.94 -8.38
N LEU A 430 13.09 -4.09 -8.57
CA LEU A 430 14.45 -4.24 -8.08
C LEU A 430 14.67 -3.33 -6.88
N SER A 431 15.62 -3.72 -6.03
CA SER A 431 16.07 -2.91 -4.89
C SER A 431 14.96 -2.58 -3.89
N MET A 432 14.01 -3.51 -3.71
CA MET A 432 12.98 -3.41 -2.65
C MET A 432 13.61 -3.05 -1.31
N HIS A 433 12.99 -2.13 -0.55
CA HIS A 433 13.49 -1.57 0.71
C HIS A 433 14.77 -0.73 0.61
N SER A 434 15.16 -0.33 -0.60
CA SER A 434 16.18 0.71 -0.81
C SER A 434 15.58 2.10 -0.60
N CYS A 435 16.43 3.08 -0.29
CA CYS A 435 16.04 4.50 -0.30
C CYS A 435 15.58 4.99 -1.68
N MET A 436 15.87 4.21 -2.75
CA MET A 436 15.44 4.42 -4.13
C MET A 436 15.25 3.06 -4.80
N GLU A 437 14.06 2.74 -5.25
CA GLU A 437 13.65 1.47 -5.84
C GLU A 437 13.41 1.60 -7.33
N THR A 438 13.30 0.50 -8.07
CA THR A 438 13.12 0.52 -9.53
C THR A 438 12.14 -0.55 -9.99
N ALA A 439 11.16 -0.17 -10.79
CA ALA A 439 10.17 -1.07 -11.39
C ALA A 439 9.99 -0.81 -12.89
N GLY A 440 9.15 -1.60 -13.54
CA GLY A 440 8.77 -1.41 -14.93
C GLY A 440 7.74 -0.31 -15.10
N ALA A 441 7.97 0.62 -16.02
CA ALA A 441 7.04 1.74 -16.25
C ALA A 441 5.68 1.27 -16.80
N ARG A 442 5.65 0.20 -17.61
CA ARG A 442 4.41 -0.36 -18.16
C ARG A 442 3.61 -1.19 -17.16
N ASP A 443 4.28 -1.69 -16.12
CA ASP A 443 3.61 -2.51 -15.11
C ASP A 443 2.59 -1.69 -14.31
N VAL A 444 2.68 -0.35 -14.31
CA VAL A 444 1.68 0.53 -13.69
C VAL A 444 0.32 0.39 -14.38
N ASP A 445 0.29 0.54 -15.71
CA ASP A 445 -0.94 0.38 -16.49
C ASP A 445 -1.44 -1.06 -16.43
N LEU A 446 -0.56 -2.04 -16.62
CA LEU A 446 -0.93 -3.46 -16.60
C LEU A 446 -1.52 -3.90 -15.24
N ALA A 447 -1.01 -3.36 -14.12
CA ALA A 447 -1.58 -3.62 -12.82
C ALA A 447 -2.95 -2.96 -12.64
N ILE A 448 -3.12 -1.72 -13.12
CA ILE A 448 -4.44 -1.05 -13.10
C ILE A 448 -5.45 -1.86 -13.92
N GLU A 449 -5.09 -2.27 -15.13
CA GLU A 449 -5.94 -3.08 -16.01
C GLU A 449 -6.31 -4.42 -15.36
N ALA A 450 -5.33 -5.12 -14.75
CA ALA A 450 -5.54 -6.39 -14.07
C ALA A 450 -6.51 -6.29 -12.88
N LEU A 451 -6.33 -5.27 -12.04
CA LEU A 451 -7.18 -5.07 -10.87
C LEU A 451 -8.56 -4.50 -11.24
N ALA A 452 -8.65 -3.70 -12.33
CA ALA A 452 -9.94 -3.26 -12.85
C ALA A 452 -10.74 -4.44 -13.42
N ALA A 453 -10.11 -5.34 -14.19
CA ALA A 453 -10.75 -6.56 -14.69
C ALA A 453 -11.29 -7.43 -13.54
N PHE A 454 -10.53 -7.54 -12.43
CA PHE A 454 -11.03 -8.22 -11.23
C PHE A 454 -12.28 -7.56 -10.64
N TYR A 455 -12.36 -6.24 -10.57
CA TYR A 455 -13.54 -5.55 -10.06
C TYR A 455 -14.73 -5.58 -11.04
N ASP A 456 -14.47 -5.58 -12.34
CA ASP A 456 -15.51 -5.60 -13.38
C ASP A 456 -16.14 -7.00 -13.53
N THR A 457 -15.37 -8.06 -13.32
CA THR A 457 -15.84 -9.43 -13.35
C THR A 457 -16.55 -9.79 -12.05
N ASN A 458 -17.72 -10.39 -12.12
CA ASN A 458 -18.42 -10.90 -10.95
C ASN A 458 -17.78 -12.23 -10.50
N VAL A 459 -16.71 -12.14 -9.70
CA VAL A 459 -15.99 -13.32 -9.21
C VAL A 459 -16.66 -13.85 -7.96
N ARG A 460 -17.46 -14.91 -8.10
CA ARG A 460 -18.25 -15.48 -7.02
C ARG A 460 -17.75 -16.89 -6.66
N ILE A 461 -17.42 -17.08 -5.40
CA ILE A 461 -17.12 -18.40 -4.86
C ILE A 461 -18.43 -19.11 -4.54
N ASP A 462 -18.59 -20.33 -5.07
CA ASP A 462 -19.77 -21.16 -4.82
C ASP A 462 -19.36 -22.46 -4.10
N GLY A 463 -19.66 -22.54 -2.81
CA GLY A 463 -19.23 -23.63 -1.96
C GLY A 463 -17.71 -23.68 -1.73
N ALA A 464 -17.16 -24.90 -1.69
CA ALA A 464 -15.74 -25.14 -1.40
C ALA A 464 -14.90 -25.44 -2.66
N ASP A 465 -15.50 -25.63 -3.82
CA ASP A 465 -14.90 -26.32 -4.97
C ASP A 465 -15.35 -25.77 -6.33
N SER A 466 -16.11 -24.67 -6.37
CA SER A 466 -16.45 -24.02 -7.63
C SER A 466 -16.38 -22.48 -7.58
N ILE A 467 -16.15 -21.87 -8.74
CA ILE A 467 -16.06 -20.43 -8.93
C ILE A 467 -16.87 -20.09 -10.16
N GLU A 468 -17.74 -19.11 -10.04
CA GLU A 468 -18.45 -18.51 -11.17
C GLU A 468 -17.80 -17.17 -11.55
N LEU A 469 -17.52 -16.99 -12.83
CA LEU A 469 -17.06 -15.73 -13.43
C LEU A 469 -18.18 -15.20 -14.33
N GLY A 470 -18.67 -13.97 -14.06
CA GLY A 470 -19.84 -13.44 -14.75
C GLY A 470 -19.77 -11.95 -15.08
#